data_f90e2869d1b2b598e1535c63bd84c8d5
#
_entry.id   f90e2869d1b2b598e1535c63bd84c8d5
#
_cell.length_a   1.000
_cell.length_b   1.000
_cell.length_c   1.000
_cell.angle_alpha   90.00
_cell.angle_beta   90.00
_cell.angle_gamma   90.00
#
_symmetry.space_group_name_H-M   'P 1'
#
loop_
_entity.id
_entity.type
_entity.pdbx_description
1 polymer ?
#
loop_
_entity_poly.entity_id
_entity_poly.type
_entity_poly.pdbx_seq_one_letter_code
_entity_poly.pdbx_strand_id
1 'polypeptide(L)'
;LIQNSRARVRRETIVADVRVRAPSVDVRTVGAGGGSIAFVPELTKALRVGPESAGAVPGPACYKKGGEQPTVCDANVVLGYLPSDVQLGGKMEINRDASVMAIQTLADAMGIDLMAAAEGVIKIVNESMFGALRLVSVEQGYDPRDFALVGFGGAGPLHANALGVLTDAWPVIIPPGPGVLCAYGDATTQVQDEAARTYLTMASDLTDAQLAEDL
;
A
#
# COMPACT_ATOMS: atom_id res chain seq x y z
N LEU A 1 -0.51 -12.30 -0.11
CA LEU A 1 0.51 -13.34 0.05
C LEU A 1 0.47 -14.27 -1.16
N ILE A 2 1.65 -14.66 -1.68
CA ILE A 2 1.80 -15.58 -2.81
C ILE A 2 2.61 -16.80 -2.34
N GLN A 3 2.08 -18.00 -2.54
CA GLN A 3 2.77 -19.26 -2.24
C GLN A 3 2.67 -20.20 -3.44
N ASN A 4 3.76 -20.92 -3.74
CA ASN A 4 3.81 -21.83 -4.88
C ASN A 4 3.34 -21.17 -6.20
N SER A 5 3.75 -19.93 -6.43
CA SER A 5 3.38 -19.09 -7.58
C SER A 5 1.88 -18.79 -7.71
N ARG A 6 1.11 -18.92 -6.63
CA ARG A 6 -0.33 -18.64 -6.61
C ARG A 6 -0.69 -17.63 -5.55
N ALA A 7 -1.45 -16.61 -5.93
CA ALA A 7 -2.08 -15.70 -4.99
C ALA A 7 -3.20 -16.44 -4.24
N ARG A 8 -3.37 -16.11 -2.95
CA ARG A 8 -4.48 -16.64 -2.17
C ARG A 8 -5.79 -16.03 -2.66
N VAL A 9 -6.76 -16.87 -2.98
CA VAL A 9 -8.11 -16.47 -3.38
C VAL A 9 -9.07 -16.75 -2.22
N ARG A 10 -9.95 -15.81 -1.94
CA ARG A 10 -11.07 -15.94 -1.00
C ARG A 10 -12.37 -16.02 -1.78
N ARG A 11 -13.31 -16.86 -1.32
CA ARG A 11 -14.66 -16.96 -1.90
C ARG A 11 -15.60 -15.86 -1.45
N GLU A 12 -15.21 -15.15 -0.39
CA GLU A 12 -15.97 -14.05 0.18
C GLU A 12 -14.99 -12.98 0.69
N THR A 13 -15.30 -11.74 0.41
CA THR A 13 -14.58 -10.59 0.95
C THR A 13 -15.56 -9.59 1.56
N ILE A 14 -15.10 -8.82 2.54
CA ILE A 14 -15.89 -7.74 3.15
C ILE A 14 -15.31 -6.43 2.64
N VAL A 15 -16.15 -5.64 1.98
CA VAL A 15 -15.82 -4.29 1.51
C VAL A 15 -16.68 -3.31 2.31
N ALA A 16 -16.03 -2.55 3.17
CA ALA A 16 -16.70 -1.78 4.22
C ALA A 16 -17.61 -2.72 5.05
N ASP A 17 -18.92 -2.51 5.06
CA ASP A 17 -19.88 -3.33 5.80
C ASP A 17 -20.63 -4.35 4.89
N VAL A 18 -20.25 -4.41 3.61
CA VAL A 18 -20.91 -5.28 2.63
C VAL A 18 -20.11 -6.57 2.42
N ARG A 19 -20.80 -7.70 2.58
CA ARG A 19 -20.25 -9.02 2.31
C ARG A 19 -20.47 -9.38 0.84
N VAL A 20 -19.36 -9.45 0.09
CA VAL A 20 -19.35 -9.78 -1.35
C VAL A 20 -18.92 -11.25 -1.49
N ARG A 21 -19.81 -12.08 -2.06
CA ARG A 21 -19.55 -13.49 -2.34
C ARG A 21 -19.12 -13.65 -3.79
N ALA A 22 -17.87 -13.31 -4.04
CA ALA A 22 -17.23 -13.54 -5.34
C ALA A 22 -15.77 -13.93 -5.08
N PRO A 23 -15.21 -14.86 -5.87
CA PRO A 23 -13.79 -15.17 -5.78
C PRO A 23 -12.95 -13.93 -6.03
N SER A 24 -12.08 -13.62 -5.10
CA SER A 24 -11.18 -12.47 -5.19
C SER A 24 -9.84 -12.75 -4.55
N VAL A 25 -8.78 -12.14 -5.08
CA VAL A 25 -7.46 -12.20 -4.45
C VAL A 25 -7.52 -11.60 -3.05
N ASP A 26 -6.89 -12.25 -2.07
CA ASP A 26 -6.83 -11.74 -0.70
C ASP A 26 -5.94 -10.51 -0.62
N VAL A 27 -6.56 -9.34 -0.74
CA VAL A 27 -5.93 -8.03 -0.64
C VAL A 27 -6.38 -7.35 0.65
N ARG A 28 -5.44 -6.68 1.32
CA ARG A 28 -5.71 -5.83 2.48
C ARG A 28 -5.32 -4.40 2.14
N THR A 29 -6.20 -3.47 2.47
CA THR A 29 -5.97 -2.05 2.26
C THR A 29 -5.50 -1.37 3.53
N VAL A 30 -4.69 -0.35 3.39
CA VAL A 30 -4.23 0.52 4.47
C VAL A 30 -4.27 1.97 4.00
N GLY A 31 -4.70 2.87 4.87
CA GLY A 31 -4.70 4.31 4.61
C GLY A 31 -3.31 4.92 4.82
N ALA A 32 -2.31 4.39 4.11
CA ALA A 32 -0.92 4.82 4.21
C ALA A 32 -0.25 4.81 2.82
N GLY A 33 0.29 5.94 2.42
CA GLY A 33 0.93 6.12 1.11
C GLY A 33 1.54 7.50 0.96
N GLY A 34 2.10 7.81 -0.21
CA GLY A 34 2.79 9.08 -0.46
C GLY A 34 1.94 10.34 -0.24
N GLY A 35 0.63 10.25 -0.51
CA GLY A 35 -0.32 11.36 -0.31
C GLY A 35 -0.88 11.47 1.11
N SER A 36 -0.55 10.55 2.03
CA SER A 36 -1.06 10.60 3.40
C SER A 36 -0.64 11.88 4.11
N ILE A 37 -1.61 12.60 4.65
CA ILE A 37 -1.40 13.88 5.33
C ILE A 37 -0.85 13.62 6.72
N ALA A 38 0.20 14.37 7.08
CA ALA A 38 0.76 14.39 8.42
C ALA A 38 0.26 15.62 9.19
N PHE A 39 -0.08 15.46 10.47
CA PHE A 39 -0.59 16.55 11.29
C PHE A 39 -0.31 16.34 12.77
N VAL A 40 -0.35 17.42 13.54
CA VAL A 40 -0.19 17.41 14.99
C VAL A 40 -1.45 17.97 15.62
N PRO A 41 -2.33 17.11 16.21
CA PRO A 41 -3.53 17.58 16.90
C PRO A 41 -3.17 18.47 18.09
N GLU A 42 -3.89 19.60 18.25
CA GLU A 42 -3.64 20.56 19.33
C GLU A 42 -3.70 19.92 20.74
N LEU A 43 -4.63 19.00 20.92
CA LEU A 43 -4.87 18.38 22.24
C LEU A 43 -3.77 17.40 22.65
N THR A 44 -3.33 16.57 21.72
CA THR A 44 -2.38 15.48 22.03
C THR A 44 -0.92 15.84 21.78
N LYS A 45 -0.68 16.85 20.94
CA LYS A 45 0.65 17.25 20.46
C LYS A 45 1.49 16.09 19.88
N ALA A 46 0.83 14.98 19.53
CA ALA A 46 1.47 13.81 18.96
C ALA A 46 1.33 13.80 17.43
N LEU A 47 2.44 13.60 16.72
CA LEU A 47 2.43 13.48 15.26
C LEU A 47 1.54 12.30 14.82
N ARG A 48 0.70 12.53 13.82
CA ARG A 48 -0.13 11.53 13.16
C ARG A 48 0.06 11.59 11.65
N VAL A 49 -0.10 10.45 10.98
CA VAL A 49 0.00 10.33 9.52
C VAL A 49 -1.19 9.52 9.00
N GLY A 50 -1.97 10.11 8.10
CA GLY A 50 -3.20 9.52 7.58
C GLY A 50 -4.33 9.42 8.63
N PRO A 51 -5.43 8.73 8.30
CA PRO A 51 -5.72 8.05 7.02
C PRO A 51 -6.05 9.00 5.86
N GLU A 52 -6.26 10.30 6.14
CA GLU A 52 -6.56 11.30 5.11
C GLU A 52 -5.41 11.43 4.11
N SER A 53 -5.77 11.64 2.84
CA SER A 53 -4.82 11.81 1.75
C SER A 53 -5.08 13.13 1.03
N ALA A 54 -4.02 13.83 0.65
CA ALA A 54 -4.10 15.02 -0.20
C ALA A 54 -4.55 14.69 -1.63
N GLY A 55 -4.64 13.41 -1.99
CA GLY A 55 -5.03 12.96 -3.32
C GLY A 55 -4.05 13.36 -4.40
N ALA A 56 -4.55 13.49 -5.64
CA ALA A 56 -3.78 13.94 -6.80
C ALA A 56 -3.87 15.45 -7.02
N VAL A 57 -4.97 16.06 -6.57
CA VAL A 57 -5.26 17.50 -6.61
C VAL A 57 -6.04 17.86 -5.34
N PRO A 58 -5.54 18.80 -4.53
CA PRO A 58 -4.31 19.56 -4.71
C PRO A 58 -3.03 18.72 -4.60
N GLY A 59 -3.04 17.55 -3.96
CA GLY A 59 -1.90 16.65 -3.81
C GLY A 59 -0.87 17.16 -2.78
N PRO A 60 0.27 16.46 -2.68
CA PRO A 60 1.43 16.88 -1.92
C PRO A 60 1.90 18.30 -2.25
N ALA A 61 2.45 19.02 -1.30
CA ALA A 61 2.96 20.40 -1.51
C ALA A 61 4.02 20.45 -2.63
N CYS A 62 4.87 19.43 -2.71
CA CYS A 62 5.90 19.32 -3.75
C CYS A 62 5.36 19.21 -5.17
N TYR A 63 4.07 18.90 -5.40
CA TYR A 63 3.52 18.70 -6.75
C TYR A 63 3.14 19.99 -7.47
N LYS A 64 3.26 21.15 -6.83
CA LYS A 64 2.94 22.48 -7.40
C LYS A 64 1.48 22.60 -7.89
N LYS A 65 0.53 21.88 -7.28
CA LYS A 65 -0.89 21.88 -7.67
C LYS A 65 -1.79 22.56 -6.63
N GLY A 66 -1.21 23.34 -5.72
CA GLY A 66 -1.92 24.06 -4.66
C GLY A 66 -2.04 23.29 -3.35
N GLY A 67 -1.35 22.14 -3.19
CA GLY A 67 -1.24 21.47 -1.90
C GLY A 67 -0.34 22.25 -0.94
N GLU A 68 -0.78 22.37 0.31
CA GLU A 68 -0.06 23.08 1.38
C GLU A 68 0.15 22.21 2.62
N GLN A 69 -0.66 21.15 2.76
CA GLN A 69 -0.57 20.25 3.88
C GLN A 69 0.66 19.32 3.75
N PRO A 70 1.39 19.09 4.85
CA PRO A 70 2.53 18.18 4.83
C PRO A 70 2.09 16.74 4.58
N THR A 71 2.77 16.06 3.68
CA THR A 71 2.48 14.66 3.32
C THR A 71 3.72 13.78 3.46
N VAL A 72 3.51 12.47 3.39
CA VAL A 72 4.60 11.49 3.31
C VAL A 72 5.52 11.75 2.11
N CYS A 73 4.94 12.20 0.97
CA CYS A 73 5.73 12.57 -0.20
C CYS A 73 6.67 13.75 0.11
N ASP A 74 6.18 14.78 0.80
CA ASP A 74 6.97 15.93 1.20
C ASP A 74 8.11 15.53 2.17
N ALA A 75 7.82 14.64 3.12
CA ALA A 75 8.83 14.10 4.02
C ALA A 75 9.93 13.33 3.25
N ASN A 76 9.57 12.51 2.26
CA ASN A 76 10.53 11.83 1.39
C ASN A 76 11.40 12.80 0.59
N VAL A 77 10.83 13.93 0.14
CA VAL A 77 11.60 15.00 -0.56
C VAL A 77 12.56 15.70 0.38
N VAL A 78 12.13 16.05 1.60
CA VAL A 78 12.99 16.71 2.61
C VAL A 78 14.16 15.81 2.98
N LEU A 79 13.93 14.51 3.17
CA LEU A 79 14.96 13.51 3.50
C LEU A 79 15.86 13.13 2.32
N GLY A 80 15.50 13.55 1.09
CA GLY A 80 16.26 13.21 -0.12
C GLY A 80 16.01 11.80 -0.65
N TYR A 81 15.02 11.07 -0.11
CA TYR A 81 14.62 9.76 -0.65
C TYR A 81 13.90 9.91 -1.99
N LEU A 82 13.19 11.00 -2.18
CA LEU A 82 12.64 11.42 -3.46
C LEU A 82 13.43 12.64 -3.95
N PRO A 83 14.29 12.47 -4.97
CA PRO A 83 15.11 13.57 -5.47
C PRO A 83 14.23 14.66 -6.13
N SER A 84 14.61 15.93 -5.96
CA SER A 84 13.90 17.08 -6.52
C SER A 84 14.40 17.49 -7.91
N ASP A 85 15.51 16.94 -8.36
CA ASP A 85 16.15 17.19 -9.66
C ASP A 85 15.65 16.26 -10.77
N VAL A 86 14.70 15.35 -10.43
CA VAL A 86 14.08 14.45 -11.41
C VAL A 86 12.62 14.80 -11.62
N GLN A 87 12.11 14.47 -12.81
CA GLN A 87 10.71 14.63 -13.16
C GLN A 87 9.94 13.31 -12.92
N LEU A 88 8.91 13.33 -12.08
CA LEU A 88 8.05 12.17 -11.89
C LEU A 88 7.20 11.93 -13.16
N GLY A 89 7.25 10.69 -13.65
CA GLY A 89 6.56 10.33 -14.90
C GLY A 89 7.04 11.13 -16.13
N GLY A 90 8.25 11.69 -16.07
CA GLY A 90 8.86 12.45 -17.15
C GLY A 90 8.26 13.84 -17.40
N LYS A 91 7.35 14.32 -16.52
CA LYS A 91 6.64 15.61 -16.74
C LYS A 91 6.47 16.45 -15.47
N MET A 92 6.35 15.83 -14.31
CA MET A 92 6.03 16.53 -13.07
C MET A 92 7.30 16.88 -12.29
N GLU A 93 7.60 18.16 -12.18
CA GLU A 93 8.68 18.68 -11.36
C GLU A 93 8.34 18.62 -9.88
N ILE A 94 9.35 18.37 -9.07
CA ILE A 94 9.24 18.36 -7.60
C ILE A 94 9.73 19.70 -7.03
N ASN A 95 8.92 20.30 -6.19
CA ASN A 95 9.27 21.54 -5.48
C ASN A 95 9.74 21.23 -4.06
N ARG A 96 11.06 21.18 -3.86
CA ARG A 96 11.65 20.92 -2.53
C ARG A 96 11.31 22.01 -1.51
N ASP A 97 11.30 23.27 -1.92
CA ASP A 97 11.03 24.37 -1.00
C ASP A 97 9.61 24.32 -0.45
N ALA A 98 8.63 23.96 -1.28
CA ALA A 98 7.25 23.71 -0.84
C ALA A 98 7.18 22.56 0.18
N SER A 99 7.90 21.47 -0.03
CA SER A 99 7.99 20.37 0.95
C SER A 99 8.62 20.84 2.27
N VAL A 100 9.69 21.61 2.20
CA VAL A 100 10.35 22.18 3.40
C VAL A 100 9.38 23.05 4.18
N MET A 101 8.66 23.95 3.51
CA MET A 101 7.64 24.81 4.16
C MET A 101 6.53 23.97 4.82
N ALA A 102 6.02 22.96 4.12
CA ALA A 102 4.97 22.10 4.65
C ALA A 102 5.44 21.31 5.88
N ILE A 103 6.59 20.64 5.81
CA ILE A 103 7.14 19.86 6.95
C ILE A 103 7.54 20.76 8.10
N GLN A 104 8.00 22.01 7.84
CA GLN A 104 8.33 22.96 8.89
C GLN A 104 7.14 23.27 9.82
N THR A 105 5.93 23.25 9.31
CA THR A 105 4.72 23.44 10.16
C THR A 105 4.59 22.36 11.23
N LEU A 106 4.99 21.11 10.93
CA LEU A 106 5.01 20.02 11.89
C LEU A 106 6.16 20.20 12.90
N ALA A 107 7.35 20.56 12.39
CA ALA A 107 8.53 20.81 13.22
C ALA A 107 8.25 21.91 14.27
N ASP A 108 7.66 23.02 13.85
CA ASP A 108 7.26 24.11 14.72
C ASP A 108 6.21 23.71 15.75
N ALA A 109 5.18 22.96 15.33
CA ALA A 109 4.13 22.48 16.23
C ALA A 109 4.62 21.51 17.30
N MET A 110 5.70 20.76 17.02
CA MET A 110 6.31 19.79 17.93
C MET A 110 7.54 20.37 18.69
N GLY A 111 8.07 21.52 18.25
CA GLY A 111 9.29 22.10 18.83
C GLY A 111 10.56 21.28 18.55
N ILE A 112 10.67 20.66 17.37
CA ILE A 112 11.81 19.85 16.93
C ILE A 112 12.37 20.38 15.60
N ASP A 113 13.51 19.88 15.17
CA ASP A 113 14.07 20.26 13.88
C ASP A 113 13.34 19.62 12.69
N LEU A 114 13.54 20.22 11.51
CA LEU A 114 12.90 19.82 10.25
C LEU A 114 13.15 18.35 9.89
N MET A 115 14.40 17.88 10.05
CA MET A 115 14.75 16.52 9.67
C MET A 115 14.11 15.51 10.61
N ALA A 116 14.11 15.78 11.92
CA ALA A 116 13.43 14.93 12.90
C ALA A 116 11.91 14.85 12.66
N ALA A 117 11.28 15.96 12.23
CA ALA A 117 9.87 15.97 11.85
C ALA A 117 9.61 15.07 10.62
N ALA A 118 10.42 15.20 9.57
CA ALA A 118 10.31 14.39 8.37
C ALA A 118 10.55 12.89 8.67
N GLU A 119 11.58 12.55 9.45
CA GLU A 119 11.85 11.17 9.89
C GLU A 119 10.67 10.60 10.70
N GLY A 120 10.08 11.41 11.57
CA GLY A 120 8.89 11.04 12.34
C GLY A 120 7.71 10.66 11.44
N VAL A 121 7.45 11.43 10.37
CA VAL A 121 6.41 11.13 9.38
C VAL A 121 6.67 9.77 8.72
N ILE A 122 7.91 9.52 8.26
CA ILE A 122 8.27 8.26 7.60
C ILE A 122 8.19 7.08 8.57
N LYS A 123 8.62 7.26 9.80
CA LYS A 123 8.53 6.19 10.82
C LYS A 123 7.08 5.79 11.07
N ILE A 124 6.18 6.75 11.28
CA ILE A 124 4.77 6.46 11.56
C ILE A 124 4.07 5.78 10.38
N VAL A 125 4.32 6.23 9.14
CA VAL A 125 3.71 5.60 7.97
C VAL A 125 4.23 4.18 7.76
N ASN A 126 5.53 3.93 8.01
CA ASN A 126 6.11 2.59 7.92
C ASN A 126 5.50 1.65 8.97
N GLU A 127 5.27 2.11 10.20
CA GLU A 127 4.58 1.33 11.24
C GLU A 127 3.14 0.99 10.83
N SER A 128 2.43 1.92 10.22
CA SER A 128 1.07 1.67 9.69
C SER A 128 1.07 0.62 8.58
N MET A 129 2.04 0.69 7.64
CA MET A 129 2.22 -0.31 6.59
C MET A 129 2.64 -1.67 7.15
N PHE A 130 3.53 -1.69 8.15
CA PHE A 130 3.93 -2.90 8.86
C PHE A 130 2.73 -3.59 9.53
N GLY A 131 1.85 -2.82 10.17
CA GLY A 131 0.60 -3.33 10.70
C GLY A 131 -0.25 -4.06 9.65
N ALA A 132 -0.37 -3.49 8.44
CA ALA A 132 -1.09 -4.13 7.33
C ALA A 132 -0.39 -5.41 6.82
N LEU A 133 0.94 -5.44 6.79
CA LEU A 133 1.69 -6.65 6.43
C LEU A 133 1.45 -7.79 7.44
N ARG A 134 1.34 -7.47 8.72
CA ARG A 134 1.01 -8.46 9.77
C ARG A 134 -0.36 -9.10 9.55
N LEU A 135 -1.36 -8.36 9.09
CA LEU A 135 -2.70 -8.89 8.78
C LEU A 135 -2.69 -9.99 7.71
N VAL A 136 -1.74 -9.94 6.78
CA VAL A 136 -1.64 -10.94 5.69
C VAL A 136 -0.58 -12.01 5.96
N SER A 137 0.23 -11.87 6.99
CA SER A 137 1.30 -12.82 7.36
C SER A 137 1.06 -13.40 8.76
N VAL A 138 1.56 -12.74 9.80
CA VAL A 138 1.57 -13.25 11.18
C VAL A 138 0.17 -13.63 11.68
N GLU A 139 -0.84 -12.79 11.43
CA GLU A 139 -2.22 -13.07 11.85
C GLU A 139 -2.89 -14.20 11.07
N GLN A 140 -2.28 -14.61 9.95
CA GLN A 140 -2.70 -15.78 9.18
C GLN A 140 -1.84 -17.03 9.48
N GLY A 141 -0.91 -16.94 10.45
CA GLY A 141 -0.03 -18.03 10.85
C GLY A 141 1.20 -18.20 9.96
N TYR A 142 1.55 -17.20 9.16
CA TYR A 142 2.76 -17.23 8.34
C TYR A 142 3.90 -16.46 9.01
N ASP A 143 5.10 -16.99 8.93
CA ASP A 143 6.32 -16.29 9.33
C ASP A 143 6.81 -15.41 8.16
N PRO A 144 6.89 -14.07 8.32
CA PRO A 144 7.38 -13.19 7.26
C PRO A 144 8.79 -13.54 6.76
N ARG A 145 9.62 -14.15 7.60
CA ARG A 145 10.99 -14.54 7.27
C ARG A 145 11.07 -15.63 6.19
N ASP A 146 9.97 -16.35 5.97
CA ASP A 146 9.87 -17.38 4.92
C ASP A 146 9.51 -16.77 3.54
N PHE A 147 9.35 -15.46 3.45
CA PHE A 147 8.88 -14.76 2.25
C PHE A 147 9.79 -13.62 1.83
N ALA A 148 9.88 -13.39 0.53
CA ALA A 148 10.40 -12.15 -0.02
C ALA A 148 9.33 -11.04 0.06
N LEU A 149 9.75 -9.81 0.32
CA LEU A 149 8.88 -8.63 0.24
C LEU A 149 8.98 -8.01 -1.14
N VAL A 150 7.86 -7.82 -1.81
CA VAL A 150 7.81 -7.14 -3.12
C VAL A 150 7.23 -5.75 -2.95
N GLY A 151 8.03 -4.71 -3.25
CA GLY A 151 7.61 -3.31 -3.23
C GLY A 151 7.30 -2.79 -4.63
N PHE A 152 6.08 -2.29 -4.85
CA PHE A 152 5.67 -1.71 -6.14
C PHE A 152 4.66 -0.58 -5.95
N GLY A 153 4.19 0.03 -7.05
CA GLY A 153 3.40 1.25 -7.04
C GLY A 153 4.27 2.50 -7.02
N GLY A 154 3.65 3.67 -6.91
CA GLY A 154 4.34 4.96 -6.96
C GLY A 154 5.27 5.21 -5.79
N ALA A 155 4.81 4.95 -4.55
CA ALA A 155 5.59 5.19 -3.32
C ALA A 155 6.10 3.91 -2.66
N GLY A 156 5.57 2.72 -3.00
CA GLY A 156 5.95 1.45 -2.40
C GLY A 156 7.46 1.20 -2.32
N PRO A 157 8.22 1.41 -3.41
CA PRO A 157 9.67 1.24 -3.41
C PRO A 157 10.43 2.08 -2.37
N LEU A 158 9.95 3.28 -2.05
CA LEU A 158 10.59 4.17 -1.07
C LEU A 158 10.52 3.62 0.37
N HIS A 159 9.51 2.80 0.66
CA HIS A 159 9.28 2.22 1.98
C HIS A 159 9.74 0.75 2.09
N ALA A 160 9.97 0.09 0.96
CA ALA A 160 10.16 -1.35 0.90
C ALA A 160 11.35 -1.86 1.75
N ASN A 161 12.50 -1.15 1.74
CA ASN A 161 13.65 -1.53 2.55
C ASN A 161 13.36 -1.43 4.05
N ALA A 162 12.72 -0.35 4.50
CA ALA A 162 12.36 -0.17 5.90
C ALA A 162 11.36 -1.25 6.37
N LEU A 163 10.41 -1.60 5.50
CA LEU A 163 9.45 -2.67 5.77
C LEU A 163 10.12 -4.06 5.78
N GLY A 164 11.11 -4.29 4.91
CA GLY A 164 11.94 -5.50 4.96
C GLY A 164 12.65 -5.66 6.30
N VAL A 165 13.23 -4.57 6.83
CA VAL A 165 13.85 -4.55 8.15
C VAL A 165 12.84 -4.82 9.26
N LEU A 166 11.67 -4.17 9.23
CA LEU A 166 10.62 -4.33 10.25
C LEU A 166 10.00 -5.72 10.28
N THR A 167 9.86 -6.35 9.10
CA THR A 167 9.25 -7.69 8.96
C THR A 167 10.25 -8.82 9.00
N ASP A 168 11.55 -8.52 8.85
CA ASP A 168 12.63 -9.48 8.59
C ASP A 168 12.36 -10.36 7.35
N ALA A 169 11.61 -9.84 6.37
CA ALA A 169 11.25 -10.50 5.12
C ALA A 169 12.28 -10.18 4.02
N TRP A 170 13.08 -11.14 3.65
CA TRP A 170 14.18 -10.99 2.68
C TRP A 170 14.14 -12.07 1.62
N PRO A 171 14.56 -11.80 0.36
CA PRO A 171 15.00 -10.48 -0.13
C PRO A 171 13.85 -9.49 -0.31
N VAL A 172 14.17 -8.18 -0.29
CA VAL A 172 13.27 -7.12 -0.77
C VAL A 172 13.45 -6.98 -2.28
N ILE A 173 12.35 -7.09 -3.02
CA ILE A 173 12.35 -7.09 -4.49
C ILE A 173 11.58 -5.87 -4.99
N ILE A 174 12.23 -5.06 -5.83
CA ILE A 174 11.59 -4.00 -6.59
C ILE A 174 11.57 -4.44 -8.06
N PRO A 175 10.40 -4.76 -8.62
CA PRO A 175 10.31 -5.24 -9.99
C PRO A 175 10.59 -4.11 -11.00
N PRO A 176 10.95 -4.43 -12.24
CA PRO A 176 11.05 -3.45 -13.30
C PRO A 176 9.72 -2.69 -13.50
N GLY A 177 9.79 -1.35 -13.66
CA GLY A 177 8.61 -0.51 -13.83
C GLY A 177 7.61 -0.56 -12.66
N PRO A 178 8.05 -0.43 -11.40
CA PRO A 178 7.19 -0.68 -10.24
C PRO A 178 5.96 0.22 -10.21
N GLY A 179 6.06 1.45 -10.71
CA GLY A 179 4.97 2.43 -10.74
C GLY A 179 3.81 2.07 -11.68
N VAL A 180 4.04 1.17 -12.64
CA VAL A 180 3.04 0.73 -13.64
C VAL A 180 2.72 -0.76 -13.56
N LEU A 181 3.20 -1.44 -12.53
CA LEU A 181 3.03 -2.90 -12.41
C LEU A 181 1.55 -3.32 -12.36
N CYS A 182 0.69 -2.53 -11.69
CA CYS A 182 -0.74 -2.81 -11.64
C CYS A 182 -1.36 -2.72 -13.03
N ALA A 183 -1.04 -1.66 -13.80
CA ALA A 183 -1.53 -1.50 -15.18
C ALA A 183 -1.02 -2.62 -16.10
N TYR A 184 0.22 -3.07 -15.91
CA TYR A 184 0.74 -4.23 -16.63
C TYR A 184 -0.03 -5.51 -16.27
N GLY A 185 -0.34 -5.72 -14.99
CA GLY A 185 -1.17 -6.83 -14.53
C GLY A 185 -2.54 -6.82 -15.20
N ASP A 186 -3.23 -5.68 -15.19
CA ASP A 186 -4.55 -5.52 -15.82
C ASP A 186 -4.50 -5.80 -17.34
N ALA A 187 -3.48 -5.30 -18.02
CA ALA A 187 -3.30 -5.49 -19.46
C ALA A 187 -3.00 -6.96 -19.85
N THR A 188 -2.47 -7.75 -18.93
CA THR A 188 -2.10 -9.17 -19.16
C THR A 188 -3.08 -10.16 -18.56
N THR A 189 -4.06 -9.70 -17.79
CA THR A 189 -5.09 -10.54 -17.17
C THR A 189 -5.98 -11.13 -18.26
N GLN A 190 -6.22 -12.44 -18.17
CA GLN A 190 -7.17 -13.14 -19.04
C GLN A 190 -8.59 -12.99 -18.48
N VAL A 191 -9.56 -12.98 -19.39
CA VAL A 191 -10.98 -13.05 -19.00
C VAL A 191 -11.24 -14.40 -18.34
N GLN A 192 -11.79 -14.37 -17.14
CA GLN A 192 -12.16 -15.56 -16.38
C GLN A 192 -13.62 -15.45 -15.99
N ASP A 193 -14.34 -16.55 -16.11
CA ASP A 193 -15.68 -16.71 -15.60
C ASP A 193 -15.75 -17.92 -14.69
N GLU A 194 -16.52 -17.86 -13.63
CA GLU A 194 -16.71 -18.95 -12.68
C GLU A 194 -18.20 -19.19 -12.48
N ALA A 195 -18.65 -20.39 -12.79
CA ALA A 195 -19.99 -20.86 -12.49
C ALA A 195 -19.95 -21.88 -11.33
N ALA A 196 -20.81 -21.69 -10.34
CA ALA A 196 -20.95 -22.62 -9.23
C ALA A 196 -22.36 -23.15 -9.15
N ARG A 197 -22.50 -24.47 -9.06
CA ARG A 197 -23.78 -25.15 -8.89
C ARG A 197 -23.79 -26.02 -7.64
N THR A 198 -24.85 -25.97 -6.87
CA THR A 198 -24.98 -26.80 -5.67
C THR A 198 -25.62 -28.14 -6.03
N TYR A 199 -24.97 -29.23 -5.65
CA TYR A 199 -25.49 -30.59 -5.72
C TYR A 199 -25.97 -31.03 -4.34
N LEU A 200 -27.23 -31.34 -4.20
CA LEU A 200 -27.84 -31.92 -3.00
C LEU A 200 -28.03 -33.43 -3.18
N THR A 201 -26.95 -34.13 -3.50
CA THR A 201 -26.95 -35.57 -3.72
C THR A 201 -25.90 -36.20 -2.81
N MET A 202 -26.19 -37.36 -2.24
CA MET A 202 -25.22 -38.12 -1.47
C MET A 202 -24.11 -38.58 -2.40
N ALA A 203 -22.83 -38.52 -1.92
CA ALA A 203 -21.70 -38.94 -2.74
C ALA A 203 -21.79 -40.39 -3.24
N SER A 204 -22.50 -41.26 -2.50
CA SER A 204 -22.78 -42.65 -2.90
C SER A 204 -23.71 -42.78 -4.11
N ASP A 205 -24.54 -41.78 -4.36
CA ASP A 205 -25.58 -41.78 -5.39
C ASP A 205 -25.15 -41.00 -6.64
N LEU A 206 -23.94 -40.38 -6.59
CA LEU A 206 -23.36 -39.62 -7.69
C LEU A 206 -22.62 -40.55 -8.65
N THR A 207 -22.98 -40.53 -9.92
CA THR A 207 -22.28 -41.31 -10.95
C THR A 207 -21.42 -40.42 -11.82
N ASP A 208 -20.34 -40.97 -12.39
CA ASP A 208 -19.46 -40.24 -13.30
C ASP A 208 -20.20 -39.68 -14.52
N ALA A 209 -21.26 -40.37 -14.98
CA ALA A 209 -22.13 -39.93 -16.08
C ALA A 209 -22.92 -38.65 -15.72
N GLN A 210 -23.45 -38.56 -14.49
CA GLN A 210 -24.15 -37.38 -14.00
C GLN A 210 -23.19 -36.21 -13.80
N LEU A 211 -21.96 -36.47 -13.29
CA LEU A 211 -20.94 -35.44 -13.18
C LEU A 211 -20.53 -34.89 -14.56
N ALA A 212 -20.40 -35.76 -15.57
CA ALA A 212 -20.00 -35.32 -16.92
C ALA A 212 -21.12 -34.55 -17.66
N GLU A 213 -22.42 -34.83 -17.33
CA GLU A 213 -23.56 -34.09 -17.89
C GLU A 213 -23.72 -32.70 -17.26
N ASP A 214 -23.28 -32.54 -16.01
CA ASP A 214 -23.50 -31.33 -15.21
C ASP A 214 -22.28 -30.37 -15.21
N LEU A 215 -21.12 -30.77 -15.73
CA LEU A 215 -19.91 -29.99 -15.95
C LEU A 215 -19.82 -29.45 -17.38
#